data_57d53f643f11e9e88c0a26e6dca2a04e
#
_entry.id   57d53f643f11e9e88c0a26e6dca2a04e
#
_cell.length_a   1.000
_cell.length_b   1.000
_cell.length_c   1.000
_cell.angle_alpha   90.00
_cell.angle_beta   90.00
_cell.angle_gamma   90.00
#
_symmetry.space_group_name_H-M   'P 1'
#
loop_
_entity.id
_entity.type
_entity.pdbx_description
1 polymer ?
#
loop_
_entity_poly.entity_id
_entity_poly.type
_entity_poly.pdbx_seq_one_letter_code
_entity_poly.pdbx_strand_id
1 'polypeptide(L)'
;MYEYNKSSILNTIWKRILFYFILFFIVSSIQINFLDIIKIYDFLPDLLLILIVWITLRESVYIGLILAFLAGFIHDTMAINPYGLTALSYIVPVFILKFLKTKDNYQKDLHTLRFLFLVSVATIISSLIKVVLTMNIFTEKIEVYFLQQVLGITLYTAIISLFPILINYKQRRY
;
A
#
# COMPACT_ATOMS: atom_id res chain seq x y z
N MET A 1 -24.15 1.79 -33.90
CA MET A 1 -24.28 0.91 -32.69
C MET A 1 -22.96 0.72 -31.93
N TYR A 2 -21.80 0.88 -32.55
CA TYR A 2 -20.46 0.76 -31.89
C TYR A 2 -20.04 1.98 -31.02
N GLU A 3 -20.52 3.17 -31.30
CA GLU A 3 -20.13 4.38 -30.54
C GLU A 3 -20.78 4.49 -29.17
N TYR A 4 -22.01 3.97 -29.01
CA TYR A 4 -22.73 4.00 -27.73
C TYR A 4 -22.04 3.13 -26.65
N ASN A 5 -21.35 2.05 -27.05
CA ASN A 5 -20.65 1.17 -26.13
C ASN A 5 -19.32 1.76 -25.65
N LYS A 6 -18.65 2.56 -26.47
CA LYS A 6 -17.36 3.20 -26.15
C LYS A 6 -17.50 4.29 -25.08
N SER A 7 -18.56 5.09 -25.15
CA SER A 7 -18.81 6.17 -24.17
C SER A 7 -19.19 5.61 -22.79
N SER A 8 -19.93 4.51 -22.73
CA SER A 8 -20.29 3.86 -21.44
C SER A 8 -19.08 3.22 -20.77
N ILE A 9 -18.18 2.60 -21.53
CA ILE A 9 -16.93 2.02 -21.02
C ILE A 9 -16.00 3.11 -20.49
N LEU A 10 -15.82 4.20 -21.24
CA LEU A 10 -15.03 5.35 -20.81
C LEU A 10 -15.56 5.95 -19.52
N ASN A 11 -16.87 6.16 -19.41
CA ASN A 11 -17.51 6.66 -18.18
C ASN A 11 -17.27 5.75 -16.97
N THR A 12 -17.27 4.44 -17.16
CA THR A 12 -17.01 3.47 -16.10
C THR A 12 -15.54 3.53 -15.65
N ILE A 13 -14.60 3.68 -16.58
CA ILE A 13 -13.16 3.80 -16.29
C ILE A 13 -12.89 5.09 -15.52
N TRP A 14 -13.44 6.23 -15.97
CA TRP A 14 -13.28 7.52 -15.30
C TRP A 14 -13.84 7.53 -13.88
N LYS A 15 -15.01 6.92 -13.66
CA LYS A 15 -15.58 6.77 -12.32
C LYS A 15 -14.69 5.95 -11.38
N ARG A 16 -14.05 4.88 -11.89
CA ARG A 16 -13.10 4.08 -11.10
C ARG A 16 -11.84 4.87 -10.76
N ILE A 17 -11.26 5.55 -11.72
CA ILE A 17 -10.06 6.38 -11.51
C ILE A 17 -10.35 7.47 -10.48
N LEU A 18 -11.48 8.16 -10.62
CA LEU A 18 -11.90 9.19 -9.67
C LEU A 18 -12.11 8.62 -8.27
N PHE A 19 -12.76 7.46 -8.16
CA PHE A 19 -12.95 6.77 -6.88
C PHE A 19 -11.62 6.42 -6.21
N TYR A 20 -10.66 5.84 -6.94
CA TYR A 20 -9.33 5.52 -6.39
C TYR A 20 -8.56 6.78 -6.02
N PHE A 21 -8.69 7.84 -6.78
CA PHE A 21 -8.06 9.12 -6.46
C PHE A 21 -8.62 9.74 -5.18
N ILE A 22 -9.94 9.74 -5.00
CA ILE A 22 -10.59 10.22 -3.78
C ILE A 22 -10.16 9.35 -2.59
N LEU A 23 -10.20 8.03 -2.73
CA LEU A 23 -9.81 7.09 -1.68
C LEU A 23 -8.33 7.28 -1.29
N PHE A 24 -7.47 7.50 -2.27
CA PHE A 24 -6.07 7.81 -2.05
C PHE A 24 -5.89 9.11 -1.23
N PHE A 25 -6.60 10.17 -1.58
CA PHE A 25 -6.53 11.45 -0.85
C PHE A 25 -7.01 11.31 0.60
N ILE A 26 -8.10 10.58 0.82
CA ILE A 26 -8.63 10.31 2.16
C ILE A 26 -7.60 9.54 3.00
N VAL A 27 -7.05 8.44 2.45
CA VAL A 27 -6.07 7.61 3.18
C VAL A 27 -4.78 8.37 3.43
N SER A 28 -4.29 9.17 2.47
CA SER A 28 -3.12 10.04 2.66
C SER A 28 -3.35 11.06 3.78
N SER A 29 -4.51 11.71 3.80
CA SER A 29 -4.85 12.68 4.85
C SER A 29 -4.92 12.03 6.23
N ILE A 30 -5.49 10.83 6.31
CA ILE A 30 -5.52 10.05 7.55
C ILE A 30 -4.09 9.68 7.98
N GLN A 31 -3.28 9.22 7.05
CA GLN A 31 -1.91 8.79 7.36
C GLN A 31 -1.03 9.95 7.85
N ILE A 32 -1.17 11.13 7.29
CA ILE A 32 -0.32 12.27 7.65
C ILE A 32 -0.80 12.97 8.93
N ASN A 33 -2.12 13.11 9.12
CA ASN A 33 -2.66 13.94 10.20
C ASN A 33 -3.12 13.16 11.43
N PHE A 34 -3.53 11.91 11.28
CA PHE A 34 -4.19 11.17 12.35
C PHE A 34 -3.39 9.99 12.88
N LEU A 35 -2.38 9.51 12.16
CA LEU A 35 -1.61 8.36 12.62
C LEU A 35 -0.76 8.62 13.86
N ASP A 36 -0.37 9.88 14.10
CA ASP A 36 0.34 10.24 15.33
C ASP A 36 -0.50 9.96 16.60
N ILE A 37 -1.84 9.97 16.47
CA ILE A 37 -2.76 9.65 17.58
C ILE A 37 -2.79 8.15 17.86
N ILE A 38 -2.55 7.32 16.84
CA ILE A 38 -2.63 5.85 16.91
C ILE A 38 -1.23 5.22 17.01
N LYS A 39 -0.21 6.04 17.17
CA LYS A 39 1.19 5.62 17.30
C LYS A 39 1.38 4.74 18.54
N ILE A 40 1.86 3.52 18.36
CA ILE A 40 2.18 2.58 19.45
C ILE A 40 3.69 2.38 19.45
N TYR A 41 4.40 2.77 20.51
CA TYR A 41 5.86 2.64 20.64
C TYR A 41 6.65 3.14 19.42
N ASP A 42 6.26 4.27 18.83
CA ASP A 42 6.87 4.85 17.61
C ASP A 42 6.60 4.09 16.29
N PHE A 43 5.75 3.07 16.31
CA PHE A 43 5.35 2.33 15.12
C PHE A 43 4.11 2.96 14.49
N LEU A 44 4.21 3.30 13.21
CA LEU A 44 3.11 3.83 12.40
C LEU A 44 2.73 2.80 11.33
N PRO A 45 1.46 2.41 11.23
CA PRO A 45 1.02 1.51 10.18
C PRO A 45 1.04 2.21 8.82
N ASP A 46 1.38 1.48 7.78
CA ASP A 46 1.44 2.01 6.42
C ASP A 46 0.12 1.78 5.67
N LEU A 47 -0.86 2.68 5.90
CA LEU A 47 -2.20 2.59 5.30
C LEU A 47 -2.16 2.78 3.79
N LEU A 48 -1.26 3.64 3.28
CA LEU A 48 -1.10 3.86 1.86
C LEU A 48 -0.62 2.59 1.17
N LEU A 49 0.33 1.87 1.76
CA LEU A 49 0.82 0.62 1.20
C LEU A 49 -0.27 -0.45 1.17
N ILE A 50 -1.10 -0.56 2.22
CA ILE A 50 -2.26 -1.48 2.22
C ILE A 50 -3.20 -1.16 1.05
N LEU A 51 -3.52 0.12 0.84
CA LEU A 51 -4.38 0.57 -0.25
C LEU A 51 -3.77 0.25 -1.61
N ILE A 52 -2.48 0.53 -1.81
CA ILE A 52 -1.76 0.26 -3.06
C ILE A 52 -1.75 -1.24 -3.36
N VAL A 53 -1.44 -2.09 -2.38
CA VAL A 53 -1.48 -3.55 -2.53
C VAL A 53 -2.89 -4.02 -2.90
N TRP A 54 -3.92 -3.52 -2.23
CA TRP A 54 -5.31 -3.86 -2.52
C TRP A 54 -5.71 -3.51 -3.95
N ILE A 55 -5.39 -2.29 -4.43
CA ILE A 55 -5.67 -1.87 -5.81
C ILE A 55 -4.86 -2.70 -6.81
N THR A 56 -3.58 -2.97 -6.51
CA THR A 56 -2.70 -3.79 -7.36
C THR A 56 -3.26 -5.19 -7.58
N LEU A 57 -3.81 -5.80 -6.54
CA LEU A 57 -4.40 -7.13 -6.62
C LEU A 57 -5.73 -7.11 -7.38
N ARG A 58 -6.52 -6.07 -7.19
CA ARG A 58 -7.84 -5.93 -7.79
C ARG A 58 -7.80 -5.58 -9.28
N GLU A 59 -6.96 -4.63 -9.64
CA GLU A 59 -6.88 -4.11 -11.02
C GLU A 59 -5.69 -4.74 -11.76
N SER A 60 -4.56 -4.09 -11.72
CA SER A 60 -3.33 -4.58 -12.36
C SER A 60 -2.08 -4.06 -11.67
N VAL A 61 -0.98 -4.77 -11.85
CA VAL A 61 0.33 -4.35 -11.31
C VAL A 61 0.78 -3.02 -11.92
N TYR A 62 0.45 -2.74 -13.18
CA TYR A 62 0.81 -1.47 -13.83
C TYR A 62 0.12 -0.28 -13.17
N ILE A 63 -1.17 -0.40 -12.85
CA ILE A 63 -1.92 0.62 -12.10
C ILE A 63 -1.34 0.77 -10.70
N GLY A 64 -1.02 -0.35 -10.04
CA GLY A 64 -0.36 -0.36 -8.74
C GLY A 64 0.98 0.37 -8.75
N LEU A 65 1.83 0.17 -9.76
CA LEU A 65 3.12 0.85 -9.89
C LEU A 65 2.97 2.38 -10.06
N ILE A 66 2.02 2.82 -10.89
CA ILE A 66 1.73 4.23 -11.07
C ILE A 66 1.26 4.86 -9.76
N LEU A 67 0.33 4.18 -9.06
CA LEU A 67 -0.17 4.65 -7.77
C LEU A 67 0.92 4.64 -6.70
N ALA A 68 1.76 3.63 -6.66
CA ALA A 68 2.90 3.54 -5.74
C ALA A 68 3.86 4.71 -5.91
N PHE A 69 4.18 5.05 -7.17
CA PHE A 69 5.03 6.20 -7.47
C PHE A 69 4.38 7.52 -7.03
N LEU A 70 3.14 7.77 -7.45
CA LEU A 70 2.42 9.01 -7.12
C LEU A 70 2.20 9.14 -5.60
N ALA A 71 1.79 8.05 -4.95
CA ALA A 71 1.57 8.01 -3.51
C ALA A 71 2.83 8.34 -2.73
N GLY A 72 3.91 7.67 -3.07
CA GLY A 72 5.20 7.89 -2.41
C GLY A 72 5.74 9.29 -2.66
N PHE A 73 5.62 9.80 -3.88
CA PHE A 73 6.08 11.14 -4.21
C PHE A 73 5.29 12.22 -3.46
N ILE A 74 3.98 12.12 -3.40
CA ILE A 74 3.13 13.04 -2.61
C ILE A 74 3.47 12.93 -1.13
N HIS A 75 3.64 11.72 -0.60
CA HIS A 75 4.01 11.52 0.79
C HIS A 75 5.38 12.15 1.12
N ASP A 76 6.37 12.01 0.25
CA ASP A 76 7.70 12.61 0.44
C ASP A 76 7.63 14.14 0.47
N THR A 77 6.79 14.75 -0.37
CA THR A 77 6.61 16.20 -0.38
C THR A 77 5.93 16.73 0.87
N MET A 78 5.00 15.94 1.46
CA MET A 78 4.25 16.35 2.66
C MET A 78 4.98 16.06 3.96
N ALA A 79 5.79 14.99 4.01
CA ALA A 79 6.49 14.56 5.22
C ALA A 79 7.91 15.13 5.36
N ILE A 80 8.33 16.04 4.46
CA ILE A 80 9.68 16.62 4.43
C ILE A 80 10.78 15.53 4.37
N ASN A 81 10.47 14.42 3.73
CA ASN A 81 11.41 13.33 3.48
C ASN A 81 12.29 13.62 2.24
N PRO A 82 13.45 12.94 2.10
CA PRO A 82 14.18 12.95 0.84
C PRO A 82 13.28 12.51 -0.31
N TYR A 83 13.20 13.34 -1.36
CA TYR A 83 12.32 13.06 -2.51
C TYR A 83 12.65 11.72 -3.15
N GLY A 84 11.62 10.90 -3.36
CA GLY A 84 11.72 9.58 -3.98
C GLY A 84 11.95 8.43 -3.01
N LEU A 85 12.23 8.67 -1.75
CA LEU A 85 12.47 7.63 -0.74
C LEU A 85 11.23 6.75 -0.55
N THR A 86 10.08 7.36 -0.26
CA THR A 86 8.82 6.64 -0.08
C THR A 86 8.31 6.09 -1.41
N ALA A 87 8.50 6.84 -2.51
CA ALA A 87 8.13 6.35 -3.84
C ALA A 87 8.88 5.06 -4.19
N LEU A 88 10.20 5.00 -3.99
CA LEU A 88 10.99 3.80 -4.22
C LEU A 88 10.56 2.66 -3.30
N SER A 89 10.33 2.95 -2.02
CA SER A 89 9.90 1.95 -1.04
C SER A 89 8.54 1.33 -1.34
N TYR A 90 7.68 2.00 -2.11
CA TYR A 90 6.37 1.47 -2.54
C TYR A 90 6.43 0.77 -3.90
N ILE A 91 7.24 1.26 -4.85
CA ILE A 91 7.37 0.66 -6.18
C ILE A 91 7.97 -0.75 -6.11
N VAL A 92 9.03 -0.95 -5.33
CA VAL A 92 9.74 -2.23 -5.27
C VAL A 92 8.85 -3.36 -4.79
N PRO A 93 8.12 -3.27 -3.64
CA PRO A 93 7.23 -4.34 -3.23
C PRO A 93 6.08 -4.56 -4.22
N VAL A 94 5.51 -3.51 -4.81
CA VAL A 94 4.46 -3.66 -5.83
C VAL A 94 4.97 -4.40 -7.07
N PHE A 95 6.21 -4.16 -7.47
CA PHE A 95 6.83 -4.91 -8.56
C PHE A 95 7.01 -6.40 -8.20
N ILE A 96 7.42 -6.70 -6.96
CA ILE A 96 7.57 -8.08 -6.48
C ILE A 96 6.21 -8.78 -6.41
N LEU A 97 5.13 -8.09 -6.08
CA LEU A 97 3.77 -8.65 -6.10
C LEU A 97 3.36 -9.19 -7.47
N LYS A 98 3.97 -8.73 -8.58
CA LYS A 98 3.76 -9.29 -9.92
C LYS A 98 4.03 -10.79 -9.98
N PHE A 99 5.03 -11.24 -9.25
CA PHE A 99 5.44 -12.65 -9.22
C PHE A 99 4.64 -13.49 -8.21
N LEU A 100 4.10 -12.84 -7.19
CA LEU A 100 3.33 -13.48 -6.13
C LEU A 100 1.82 -13.52 -6.41
N LYS A 101 1.32 -12.64 -7.30
CA LYS A 101 -0.09 -12.56 -7.68
C LYS A 101 -0.52 -13.79 -8.48
N THR A 102 -1.70 -14.32 -8.17
CA THR A 102 -2.31 -15.41 -8.96
C THR A 102 -2.79 -14.87 -10.30
N LYS A 103 -2.41 -15.53 -11.40
CA LYS A 103 -2.70 -15.04 -12.76
C LYS A 103 -4.20 -14.97 -13.09
N ASP A 104 -4.99 -15.93 -12.59
CA ASP A 104 -6.35 -16.15 -13.09
C ASP A 104 -7.47 -15.78 -12.13
N ASN A 105 -7.18 -15.38 -10.89
CA ASN A 105 -8.25 -15.14 -9.93
C ASN A 105 -7.84 -14.19 -8.80
N TYR A 106 -8.07 -12.89 -9.03
CA TYR A 106 -7.82 -11.85 -8.01
C TYR A 106 -8.59 -12.10 -6.69
N GLN A 107 -9.72 -12.81 -6.76
CA GLN A 107 -10.50 -13.15 -5.57
C GLN A 107 -9.73 -14.07 -4.62
N LYS A 108 -8.86 -14.97 -5.15
CA LYS A 108 -8.01 -15.82 -4.32
C LYS A 108 -6.96 -15.01 -3.58
N ASP A 109 -6.43 -13.97 -4.21
CA ASP A 109 -5.40 -13.11 -3.60
C ASP A 109 -5.99 -12.18 -2.54
N LEU A 110 -7.27 -11.82 -2.66
CA LEU A 110 -8.02 -11.06 -1.66
C LEU A 110 -8.60 -11.94 -0.52
N HIS A 111 -8.37 -13.25 -0.53
CA HIS A 111 -8.70 -14.12 0.60
C HIS A 111 -7.85 -13.77 1.82
N THR A 112 -8.46 -13.80 2.99
CA THR A 112 -7.95 -13.26 4.24
C THR A 112 -6.47 -13.56 4.50
N LEU A 113 -6.07 -14.82 4.52
CA LEU A 113 -4.68 -15.20 4.84
C LEU A 113 -3.69 -14.80 3.74
N ARG A 114 -4.10 -14.91 2.49
CA ARG A 114 -3.21 -14.60 1.37
C ARG A 114 -3.01 -13.10 1.21
N PHE A 115 -4.06 -12.30 1.36
CA PHE A 115 -3.96 -10.84 1.38
C PHE A 115 -3.03 -10.37 2.49
N LEU A 116 -3.24 -10.89 3.69
CA LEU A 116 -2.43 -10.58 4.86
C LEU A 116 -0.95 -10.92 4.63
N PHE A 117 -0.67 -12.09 4.05
CA PHE A 117 0.68 -12.49 3.67
C PHE A 117 1.30 -11.52 2.65
N LEU A 118 0.57 -11.16 1.58
CA LEU A 118 1.06 -10.25 0.55
C LEU A 118 1.32 -8.84 1.09
N VAL A 119 0.45 -8.32 1.97
CA VAL A 119 0.66 -7.04 2.66
C VAL A 119 1.88 -7.12 3.56
N SER A 120 2.03 -8.20 4.36
CA SER A 120 3.19 -8.37 5.24
C SER A 120 4.50 -8.40 4.47
N VAL A 121 4.56 -9.13 3.37
CA VAL A 121 5.75 -9.17 2.50
C VAL A 121 6.04 -7.77 1.93
N ALA A 122 5.01 -7.08 1.45
CA ALA A 122 5.16 -5.74 0.90
C ALA A 122 5.66 -4.73 1.96
N THR A 123 5.13 -4.80 3.19
CA THR A 123 5.56 -3.92 4.28
C THR A 123 6.97 -4.21 4.77
N ILE A 124 7.38 -5.49 4.86
CA ILE A 124 8.76 -5.84 5.18
C ILE A 124 9.72 -5.22 4.16
N ILE A 125 9.47 -5.43 2.87
CA ILE A 125 10.33 -4.90 1.81
C ILE A 125 10.35 -3.37 1.83
N SER A 126 9.19 -2.72 1.98
CA SER A 126 9.10 -1.25 2.07
C SER A 126 9.87 -0.71 3.28
N SER A 127 9.70 -1.31 4.45
CA SER A 127 10.38 -0.91 5.68
C SER A 127 11.88 -1.10 5.58
N LEU A 128 12.33 -2.22 5.01
CA LEU A 128 13.76 -2.49 4.76
C LEU A 128 14.38 -1.39 3.87
N ILE A 129 13.72 -1.04 2.78
CA ILE A 129 14.21 0.00 1.87
C ILE A 129 14.28 1.35 2.59
N LYS A 130 13.21 1.73 3.33
CA LYS A 130 13.18 2.98 4.10
C LYS A 130 14.35 3.03 5.09
N VAL A 131 14.55 1.96 5.86
CA VAL A 131 15.61 1.91 6.86
C VAL A 131 16.99 1.95 6.22
N VAL A 132 17.26 1.17 5.17
CA VAL A 132 18.56 1.17 4.48
C VAL A 132 18.88 2.53 3.90
N LEU A 133 17.89 3.25 3.35
CA LEU A 133 18.11 4.56 2.74
C LEU A 133 18.18 5.72 3.74
N THR A 134 17.58 5.58 4.92
CA THR A 134 17.58 6.63 5.95
C THR A 134 18.67 6.48 6.99
N MET A 135 19.18 5.27 7.20
CA MET A 135 20.25 5.06 8.17
C MET A 135 21.59 5.57 7.64
N ASN A 136 22.15 6.55 8.32
CA ASN A 136 23.59 6.79 8.26
C ASN A 136 24.31 5.60 8.89
N ILE A 137 25.13 4.90 8.11
CA ILE A 137 25.77 3.60 8.36
C ILE A 137 26.70 3.58 9.61
N PHE A 138 26.73 4.62 10.45
CA PHE A 138 27.74 4.84 11.46
C PHE A 138 27.30 4.76 12.94
N THR A 139 26.12 4.21 13.26
CA THR A 139 25.68 4.11 14.66
C THR A 139 25.64 2.67 15.16
N GLU A 140 26.34 2.40 16.26
CA GLU A 140 26.57 1.07 16.86
C GLU A 140 25.34 0.31 17.37
N LYS A 141 24.14 0.88 17.32
CA LYS A 141 22.89 0.24 17.78
C LYS A 141 21.91 -0.11 16.65
N ILE A 142 22.42 -0.23 15.44
CA ILE A 142 21.62 -0.38 14.21
C ILE A 142 20.76 -1.65 14.22
N GLU A 143 21.31 -2.80 14.68
CA GLU A 143 20.65 -4.10 14.49
C GLU A 143 19.34 -4.23 15.28
N VAL A 144 19.30 -3.84 16.54
CA VAL A 144 18.13 -4.00 17.40
C VAL A 144 17.02 -3.00 16.99
N TYR A 145 17.43 -1.76 16.71
CA TYR A 145 16.48 -0.73 16.26
C TYR A 145 15.89 -1.05 14.90
N PHE A 146 16.72 -1.56 13.99
CA PHE A 146 16.32 -2.04 12.67
C PHE A 146 15.28 -3.15 12.76
N LEU A 147 15.57 -4.20 13.56
CA LEU A 147 14.68 -5.34 13.69
C LEU A 147 13.34 -4.95 14.35
N GLN A 148 13.40 -4.17 15.42
CA GLN A 148 12.21 -3.68 16.11
C GLN A 148 11.34 -2.83 15.20
N GLN A 149 11.92 -1.89 14.45
CA GLN A 149 11.16 -1.00 13.57
C GLN A 149 10.52 -1.75 12.41
N VAL A 150 11.24 -2.64 11.74
CA VAL A 150 10.70 -3.44 10.62
C VAL A 150 9.60 -4.37 11.11
N LEU A 151 9.81 -5.11 12.20
CA LEU A 151 8.82 -6.03 12.75
C LEU A 151 7.60 -5.29 13.32
N GLY A 152 7.81 -4.20 14.07
CA GLY A 152 6.73 -3.41 14.65
C GLY A 152 5.81 -2.82 13.59
N ILE A 153 6.36 -2.16 12.57
CA ILE A 153 5.57 -1.60 11.45
C ILE A 153 4.84 -2.73 10.71
N THR A 154 5.51 -3.85 10.45
CA THR A 154 4.91 -4.97 9.70
C THR A 154 3.75 -5.60 10.47
N LEU A 155 3.93 -5.90 11.75
CA LEU A 155 2.86 -6.47 12.58
C LEU A 155 1.67 -5.53 12.69
N TYR A 156 1.93 -4.24 12.92
CA TYR A 156 0.87 -3.25 13.04
C TYR A 156 0.11 -3.06 11.72
N THR A 157 0.82 -2.97 10.60
CA THR A 157 0.21 -2.87 9.27
C THR A 157 -0.58 -4.14 8.92
N ALA A 158 -0.08 -5.31 9.27
CA ALA A 158 -0.77 -6.58 9.07
C ALA A 158 -2.09 -6.64 9.85
N ILE A 159 -2.11 -6.20 11.11
CA ILE A 159 -3.34 -6.14 11.92
C ILE A 159 -4.37 -5.22 11.27
N ILE A 160 -3.97 -4.03 10.84
CA ILE A 160 -4.88 -3.06 10.20
C ILE A 160 -5.36 -3.57 8.84
N SER A 161 -4.56 -4.35 8.13
CA SER A 161 -4.95 -4.94 6.84
C SER A 161 -6.11 -5.94 6.93
N LEU A 162 -6.49 -6.37 8.14
CA LEU A 162 -7.70 -7.14 8.37
C LEU A 162 -8.98 -6.34 8.09
N PHE A 163 -8.94 -5.01 8.24
CA PHE A 163 -10.11 -4.15 8.04
C PHE A 163 -10.68 -4.19 6.61
N PRO A 164 -9.89 -4.01 5.53
CA PRO A 164 -10.38 -4.17 4.15
C PRO A 164 -10.93 -5.56 3.85
N ILE A 165 -10.41 -6.59 4.51
CA ILE A 165 -10.88 -7.97 4.36
C ILE A 165 -12.29 -8.14 4.89
N LEU A 166 -12.58 -7.58 6.07
CA LEU A 166 -13.90 -7.62 6.69
C LEU A 166 -14.96 -6.93 5.82
N ILE A 167 -14.60 -5.84 5.15
CA ILE A 167 -15.49 -5.13 4.21
C ILE A 167 -15.79 -6.01 3.00
N ASN A 168 -14.80 -6.64 2.40
CA ASN A 168 -14.97 -7.53 1.24
C ASN A 168 -15.77 -8.79 1.57
N TYR A 169 -15.66 -9.31 2.79
CA TYR A 169 -16.42 -10.47 3.24
C TYR A 169 -17.93 -10.20 3.28
N LYS A 170 -18.32 -8.99 3.68
CA LYS A 170 -19.75 -8.58 3.75
C LYS A 170 -20.40 -8.47 2.36
N GLN A 171 -19.65 -8.07 1.34
CA GLN A 171 -20.17 -7.94 -0.02
C GLN A 171 -20.46 -9.28 -0.73
N ARG A 172 -19.99 -10.41 -0.20
CA ARG A 172 -20.25 -11.75 -0.77
C ARG A 172 -21.53 -12.42 -0.26
N ARG A 173 -22.19 -11.85 0.73
CA ARG A 173 -23.43 -12.41 1.30
C ARG A 173 -24.73 -11.85 0.68
N TYR A 174 -24.59 -10.95 -0.29
CA TYR A 174 -25.67 -10.39 -1.09
C TYR A 174 -25.37 -10.58 -2.58
#